data_b0882b1f630991e6c04bd0d6cb5401e7
#
_entry.id   b0882b1f630991e6c04bd0d6cb5401e7
#
_cell.length_a   1.000
_cell.length_b   1.000
_cell.length_c   1.000
_cell.angle_alpha   90.00
_cell.angle_beta   90.00
_cell.angle_gamma   90.00
#
_symmetry.space_group_name_H-M   'P 1'
#
loop_
_entity.id
_entity.type
_entity.pdbx_description
1 polymer ?
#
loop_
_entity_poly.entity_id
_entity_poly.type
_entity_poly.pdbx_seq_one_letter_code
_entity_poly.pdbx_strand_id
1 'polypeptide(L)'
;QLGELYRNRIEDILHTIHVDSVHEGLKAWHAGGGEDLLEGALLVCRYRYMELDEQRFRAKLAAIRQDIWLELNDNLTAFEKVRVFNHIFFQVHGFKGNKRNYHAPQNSYINEVLDSRTGNPLSLSILYQVLAEELGLPLRGVNLPNHFVLAYLDEDSIGSDPEARQNILFYVNAFSQGDILGRNEIDEFLRKLDIDARESFYQPCSNIDIVRRQLNNLVHSYEKSGDPERAAELKRLRGLLGEPS
;
A
#
# COMPACT_ATOMS: atom_id res chain seq x y z
N GLN A 1 17.23 33.15 -22.99
CA GLN A 1 17.46 31.92 -23.80
C GLN A 1 18.62 31.08 -23.29
N LEU A 2 19.87 31.62 -23.11
CA LEU A 2 21.00 30.80 -22.63
C LEU A 2 20.83 30.37 -21.18
N GLY A 3 20.34 31.23 -20.29
CA GLY A 3 20.07 30.93 -18.88
C GLY A 3 18.94 29.90 -18.65
N GLU A 4 17.94 29.90 -19.52
CA GLU A 4 16.85 28.88 -19.49
C GLU A 4 17.37 27.52 -19.94
N LEU A 5 18.23 27.46 -20.94
CA LEU A 5 18.85 26.23 -21.41
C LEU A 5 19.72 25.57 -20.30
N TYR A 6 20.50 26.38 -19.57
CA TYR A 6 21.31 25.90 -18.47
C TYR A 6 20.44 25.43 -17.30
N ARG A 7 19.35 26.14 -16.98
CA ARG A 7 18.42 25.77 -15.92
C ARG A 7 17.76 24.43 -16.21
N ASN A 8 17.21 24.27 -17.41
CA ASN A 8 16.56 23.01 -17.84
C ASN A 8 17.55 21.83 -17.76
N ARG A 9 18.80 22.04 -18.21
CA ARG A 9 19.84 21.00 -18.14
C ARG A 9 20.23 20.63 -16.71
N ILE A 10 20.23 21.57 -15.78
CA ILE A 10 20.49 21.33 -14.36
C ILE A 10 19.28 20.55 -13.77
N GLU A 11 18.06 20.95 -14.06
CA GLU A 11 16.84 20.24 -13.64
C GLU A 11 16.82 18.79 -14.13
N ASP A 12 17.17 18.54 -15.38
CA ASP A 12 17.28 17.19 -15.94
C ASP A 12 18.35 16.34 -15.24
N ILE A 13 19.51 16.93 -14.94
CA ILE A 13 20.57 16.23 -14.20
C ILE A 13 20.13 15.90 -12.79
N LEU A 14 19.52 16.87 -12.09
CA LEU A 14 19.01 16.66 -10.73
C LEU A 14 17.92 15.59 -10.71
N HIS A 15 17.01 15.60 -11.67
CA HIS A 15 15.98 14.56 -11.83
C HIS A 15 16.62 13.19 -12.04
N THR A 16 17.60 13.08 -12.94
CA THR A 16 18.30 11.81 -13.19
C THR A 16 18.97 11.26 -11.92
N ILE A 17 19.74 12.10 -11.23
CA ILE A 17 20.39 11.71 -9.96
C ILE A 17 19.36 11.25 -8.92
N HIS A 18 18.24 11.93 -8.86
CA HIS A 18 17.16 11.60 -7.94
C HIS A 18 16.52 10.25 -8.26
N VAL A 19 16.18 10.01 -9.53
CA VAL A 19 15.62 8.72 -9.98
C VAL A 19 16.61 7.58 -9.74
N ASP A 20 17.90 7.79 -10.00
CA ASP A 20 18.95 6.81 -9.69
C ASP A 20 19.04 6.50 -8.20
N SER A 21 18.88 7.50 -7.34
CA SER A 21 18.85 7.29 -5.88
C SER A 21 17.65 6.41 -5.45
N VAL A 22 16.46 6.64 -6.04
CA VAL A 22 15.27 5.81 -5.78
C VAL A 22 15.47 4.39 -6.33
N HIS A 23 16.08 4.26 -7.49
CA HIS A 23 16.44 2.97 -8.11
C HIS A 23 17.33 2.15 -7.17
N GLU A 24 18.43 2.72 -6.68
CA GLU A 24 19.34 2.04 -5.76
C GLU A 24 18.66 1.72 -4.41
N GLY A 25 17.82 2.62 -3.90
CA GLY A 25 17.02 2.38 -2.70
C GLY A 25 16.08 1.18 -2.84
N LEU A 26 15.30 1.12 -3.93
CA LEU A 26 14.39 0.00 -4.20
C LEU A 26 15.13 -1.32 -4.42
N LYS A 27 16.27 -1.27 -5.12
CA LYS A 27 17.13 -2.45 -5.33
C LYS A 27 17.67 -2.98 -4.00
N ALA A 28 18.17 -2.10 -3.14
CA ALA A 28 18.67 -2.48 -1.81
C ALA A 28 17.55 -3.02 -0.91
N TRP A 29 16.38 -2.38 -0.90
CA TRP A 29 15.22 -2.85 -0.16
C TRP A 29 14.76 -4.25 -0.62
N HIS A 30 14.67 -4.48 -1.94
CA HIS A 30 14.33 -5.78 -2.52
C HIS A 30 15.37 -6.84 -2.18
N ALA A 31 16.66 -6.53 -2.32
CA ALA A 31 17.77 -7.45 -1.98
C ALA A 31 17.80 -7.82 -0.50
N GLY A 32 17.33 -6.92 0.39
CA GLY A 32 17.13 -7.17 1.82
C GLY A 32 15.88 -7.97 2.18
N GLY A 33 15.14 -8.49 1.18
CA GLY A 33 13.92 -9.30 1.39
C GLY A 33 12.62 -8.50 1.41
N GLY A 34 12.66 -7.18 1.34
CA GLY A 34 11.45 -6.33 1.29
C GLY A 34 10.59 -6.38 2.57
N GLU A 35 11.21 -6.61 3.73
CA GLU A 35 10.46 -6.83 4.99
C GLU A 35 9.72 -5.59 5.48
N ASP A 36 10.31 -4.40 5.35
CA ASP A 36 9.70 -3.13 5.77
C ASP A 36 8.81 -2.57 4.65
N LEU A 37 7.49 -2.80 4.78
CA LEU A 37 6.49 -2.30 3.83
C LEU A 37 6.47 -0.78 3.76
N LEU A 38 6.60 -0.10 4.92
CA LEU A 38 6.57 1.36 4.96
C LEU A 38 7.74 1.95 4.19
N GLU A 39 8.95 1.42 4.37
CA GLU A 39 10.15 1.88 3.64
C GLU A 39 9.98 1.65 2.13
N GLY A 40 9.53 0.47 1.70
CA GLY A 40 9.26 0.19 0.28
C GLY A 40 8.26 1.17 -0.34
N ALA A 41 7.16 1.45 0.36
CA ALA A 41 6.15 2.38 -0.12
C ALA A 41 6.62 3.85 -0.10
N LEU A 42 7.46 4.26 0.86
CA LEU A 42 8.07 5.59 0.91
C LEU A 42 9.11 5.79 -0.20
N LEU A 43 9.88 4.77 -0.57
CA LEU A 43 10.78 4.81 -1.73
C LEU A 43 10.01 5.15 -3.02
N VAL A 44 8.81 4.57 -3.19
CA VAL A 44 7.93 4.94 -4.32
C VAL A 44 7.47 6.41 -4.22
N CYS A 45 7.18 6.91 -3.01
CA CYS A 45 6.82 8.32 -2.83
C CYS A 45 7.98 9.26 -3.17
N ARG A 46 9.22 8.91 -2.78
CA ARG A 46 10.42 9.69 -3.10
C ARG A 46 10.60 9.89 -4.59
N TYR A 47 10.16 8.97 -5.45
CA TYR A 47 10.21 9.16 -6.91
C TYR A 47 9.57 10.48 -7.36
N ARG A 48 8.43 10.86 -6.78
CA ARG A 48 7.70 12.08 -7.13
C ARG A 48 8.05 13.27 -6.22
N TYR A 49 8.36 13.01 -4.95
CA TYR A 49 8.55 14.01 -3.89
C TYR A 49 9.99 13.98 -3.41
N MET A 50 10.87 14.73 -4.10
CA MET A 50 12.32 14.77 -3.81
C MET A 50 12.61 15.24 -2.38
N GLU A 51 11.80 16.16 -1.86
CA GLU A 51 11.93 16.74 -0.51
C GLU A 51 10.84 16.19 0.43
N LEU A 52 10.57 14.88 0.35
CA LEU A 52 9.59 14.24 1.24
C LEU A 52 10.04 14.39 2.70
N ASP A 53 9.26 15.12 3.50
CA ASP A 53 9.48 15.23 4.95
C ASP A 53 8.98 13.95 5.65
N GLU A 54 9.85 12.93 5.67
CA GLU A 54 9.55 11.64 6.28
C GLU A 54 9.37 11.73 7.80
N GLN A 55 10.05 12.65 8.46
CA GLN A 55 9.88 12.85 9.89
C GLN A 55 8.46 13.32 10.21
N ARG A 56 7.95 14.27 9.44
CA ARG A 56 6.56 14.74 9.54
C ARG A 56 5.57 13.64 9.18
N PHE A 57 5.86 12.85 8.13
CA PHE A 57 5.02 11.71 7.75
C PHE A 57 4.91 10.70 8.91
N ARG A 58 6.05 10.26 9.45
CA ARG A 58 6.10 9.29 10.57
C ARG A 58 5.44 9.83 11.84
N ALA A 59 5.58 11.12 12.13
CA ALA A 59 4.91 11.75 13.26
C ALA A 59 3.39 11.73 13.13
N LYS A 60 2.84 12.01 11.92
CA LYS A 60 1.40 11.90 11.67
C LYS A 60 0.90 10.47 11.80
N LEU A 61 1.65 9.49 11.28
CA LEU A 61 1.31 8.08 11.38
C LEU A 61 1.31 7.62 12.84
N ALA A 62 2.33 8.02 13.61
CA ALA A 62 2.45 7.71 15.03
C ALA A 62 1.28 8.28 15.87
N ALA A 63 0.77 9.46 15.52
CA ALA A 63 -0.41 10.03 16.17
C ALA A 63 -1.66 9.15 15.96
N ILE A 64 -1.89 8.70 14.71
CA ILE A 64 -3.00 7.78 14.39
C ILE A 64 -2.83 6.46 15.16
N ARG A 65 -1.62 5.89 15.16
CA ARG A 65 -1.32 4.68 15.92
C ARG A 65 -1.62 4.83 17.40
N GLN A 66 -1.24 5.96 18.00
CA GLN A 66 -1.49 6.24 19.41
C GLN A 66 -3.00 6.29 19.72
N ASP A 67 -3.79 6.94 18.87
CA ASP A 67 -5.23 7.01 19.04
C ASP A 67 -5.88 5.62 18.98
N ILE A 68 -5.42 4.75 18.07
CA ILE A 68 -5.90 3.37 17.99
C ILE A 68 -5.45 2.58 19.23
N TRP A 69 -4.20 2.70 19.64
CA TRP A 69 -3.63 1.99 20.80
C TRP A 69 -4.37 2.27 22.09
N LEU A 70 -4.81 3.52 22.31
CA LEU A 70 -5.55 3.93 23.51
C LEU A 70 -6.90 3.20 23.67
N GLU A 71 -7.51 2.77 22.58
CA GLU A 71 -8.81 2.08 22.57
C GLU A 71 -8.68 0.55 22.48
N LEU A 72 -7.49 0.03 22.12
CA LEU A 72 -7.23 -1.41 22.08
C LEU A 72 -6.92 -1.96 23.47
N ASN A 73 -7.37 -3.20 23.72
CA ASN A 73 -6.98 -3.97 24.89
C ASN A 73 -7.00 -5.50 24.59
N ASP A 74 -6.32 -6.28 25.42
CA ASP A 74 -6.11 -7.71 25.19
C ASP A 74 -7.38 -8.58 25.33
N ASN A 75 -8.44 -8.04 25.91
CA ASN A 75 -9.71 -8.77 26.07
C ASN A 75 -10.61 -8.72 24.84
N LEU A 76 -10.24 -7.87 23.84
CA LEU A 76 -10.99 -7.76 22.60
C LEU A 76 -10.71 -8.95 21.68
N THR A 77 -11.78 -9.48 21.09
CA THR A 77 -11.69 -10.45 20.00
C THR A 77 -11.07 -9.80 18.74
N ALA A 78 -10.57 -10.61 17.82
CA ALA A 78 -10.06 -10.14 16.52
C ALA A 78 -11.04 -9.19 15.80
N PHE A 79 -12.32 -9.54 15.81
CA PHE A 79 -13.38 -8.73 15.22
C PHE A 79 -13.56 -7.38 15.94
N GLU A 80 -13.54 -7.37 17.26
CA GLU A 80 -13.66 -6.14 18.05
C GLU A 80 -12.44 -5.25 17.88
N LYS A 81 -11.23 -5.81 17.86
CA LYS A 81 -9.99 -5.07 17.55
C LYS A 81 -10.09 -4.35 16.20
N VAL A 82 -10.56 -5.03 15.15
CA VAL A 82 -10.76 -4.42 13.83
C VAL A 82 -11.86 -3.36 13.85
N ARG A 83 -12.94 -3.55 14.60
CA ARG A 83 -13.99 -2.52 14.74
C ARG A 83 -13.47 -1.24 15.40
N VAL A 84 -12.65 -1.36 16.45
CA VAL A 84 -11.98 -0.22 17.09
C VAL A 84 -11.06 0.48 16.08
N PHE A 85 -10.21 -0.29 15.40
CA PHE A 85 -9.32 0.25 14.38
C PHE A 85 -10.09 0.99 13.28
N ASN A 86 -11.14 0.39 12.73
CA ASN A 86 -11.99 1.00 11.71
C ASN A 86 -12.62 2.30 12.19
N HIS A 87 -13.12 2.34 13.42
CA HIS A 87 -13.70 3.54 13.99
C HIS A 87 -12.67 4.68 14.01
N ILE A 88 -11.48 4.44 14.53
CA ILE A 88 -10.45 5.48 14.63
C ILE A 88 -9.94 5.86 13.24
N PHE A 89 -9.59 4.89 12.39
CA PHE A 89 -9.00 5.17 11.07
C PHE A 89 -9.98 5.87 10.12
N PHE A 90 -11.20 5.36 10.00
CA PHE A 90 -12.17 5.89 9.04
C PHE A 90 -13.07 6.99 9.60
N GLN A 91 -13.54 6.89 10.85
CA GLN A 91 -14.49 7.87 11.39
C GLN A 91 -13.77 9.03 12.07
N VAL A 92 -12.77 8.77 12.91
CA VAL A 92 -12.05 9.83 13.63
C VAL A 92 -11.05 10.54 12.70
N HIS A 93 -10.17 9.78 12.01
CA HIS A 93 -9.17 10.35 11.11
C HIS A 93 -9.70 10.62 9.69
N GLY A 94 -10.87 10.13 9.33
CA GLY A 94 -11.59 10.47 8.11
C GLY A 94 -11.02 9.86 6.83
N PHE A 95 -10.28 8.76 6.89
CA PHE A 95 -9.80 8.06 5.69
C PHE A 95 -10.97 7.52 4.87
N LYS A 96 -10.85 7.59 3.55
CA LYS A 96 -11.90 7.14 2.63
C LYS A 96 -11.37 6.83 1.24
N GLY A 97 -12.11 6.00 0.51
CA GLY A 97 -11.84 5.70 -0.90
C GLY A 97 -12.14 6.87 -1.83
N ASN A 98 -11.24 7.15 -2.79
CA ASN A 98 -11.48 8.15 -3.83
C ASN A 98 -12.29 7.54 -4.98
N LYS A 99 -13.61 7.64 -4.89
CA LYS A 99 -14.54 7.15 -5.93
C LYS A 99 -14.69 8.11 -7.12
N ARG A 100 -14.42 9.42 -6.92
CA ARG A 100 -14.62 10.45 -7.95
C ARG A 100 -13.46 10.54 -8.93
N ASN A 101 -12.24 10.44 -8.43
CA ASN A 101 -11.02 10.52 -9.23
C ASN A 101 -10.14 9.30 -8.97
N TYR A 102 -10.70 8.12 -9.25
CA TYR A 102 -10.09 6.82 -8.91
C TYR A 102 -8.68 6.63 -9.49
N HIS A 103 -8.44 7.13 -10.72
CA HIS A 103 -7.19 6.94 -11.44
C HIS A 103 -6.15 8.06 -11.22
N ALA A 104 -6.40 9.01 -10.34
CA ALA A 104 -5.42 10.05 -10.05
C ALA A 104 -4.15 9.45 -9.44
N PRO A 105 -2.94 9.80 -9.92
CA PRO A 105 -1.68 9.29 -9.37
C PRO A 105 -1.52 9.53 -7.86
N GLN A 106 -2.04 10.64 -7.36
CA GLN A 106 -2.03 11.01 -5.93
C GLN A 106 -2.63 9.93 -5.03
N ASN A 107 -3.60 9.16 -5.53
CA ASN A 107 -4.22 8.07 -4.78
C ASN A 107 -3.24 6.92 -4.46
N SER A 108 -2.12 6.82 -5.16
CA SER A 108 -1.13 5.76 -5.00
C SER A 108 0.10 6.17 -4.21
N TYR A 109 0.28 7.46 -3.93
CA TYR A 109 1.35 7.97 -3.06
C TYR A 109 0.86 8.07 -1.62
N ILE A 110 1.41 7.24 -0.72
CA ILE A 110 0.91 7.15 0.67
C ILE A 110 1.09 8.45 1.47
N ASN A 111 2.05 9.30 1.13
CA ASN A 111 2.19 10.64 1.71
C ASN A 111 1.00 11.54 1.36
N GLU A 112 0.56 11.55 0.10
CA GLU A 112 -0.64 12.28 -0.33
C GLU A 112 -1.91 11.72 0.32
N VAL A 113 -2.00 10.38 0.41
CA VAL A 113 -3.15 9.72 1.05
C VAL A 113 -3.20 10.03 2.54
N LEU A 114 -2.05 10.07 3.23
CA LEU A 114 -1.98 10.45 4.64
C LEU A 114 -2.42 11.91 4.86
N ASP A 115 -2.10 12.82 3.96
CA ASP A 115 -2.46 14.23 4.07
C ASP A 115 -3.90 14.50 3.66
N SER A 116 -4.35 13.95 2.53
CA SER A 116 -5.71 14.15 1.98
C SER A 116 -6.77 13.28 2.63
N ARG A 117 -6.37 12.24 3.37
CA ARG A 117 -7.27 11.20 3.92
C ARG A 117 -8.05 10.43 2.84
N THR A 118 -7.56 10.47 1.60
CA THR A 118 -8.28 9.90 0.47
C THR A 118 -7.33 9.10 -0.41
N GLY A 119 -7.67 7.83 -0.70
CA GLY A 119 -6.78 6.92 -1.45
C GLY A 119 -7.51 5.89 -2.30
N ASN A 120 -6.74 5.03 -2.94
CA ASN A 120 -7.24 3.85 -3.64
C ASN A 120 -7.23 2.60 -2.71
N PRO A 121 -7.78 1.45 -3.14
CA PRO A 121 -7.81 0.24 -2.30
C PRO A 121 -6.44 -0.16 -1.74
N LEU A 122 -5.38 -0.07 -2.57
CA LEU A 122 -4.03 -0.47 -2.18
C LEU A 122 -3.40 0.50 -1.19
N SER A 123 -3.41 1.80 -1.47
CA SER A 123 -2.75 2.80 -0.63
C SER A 123 -3.38 2.94 0.76
N LEU A 124 -4.71 2.83 0.85
CA LEU A 124 -5.41 2.75 2.13
C LEU A 124 -5.03 1.48 2.89
N SER A 125 -4.93 0.34 2.20
CA SER A 125 -4.52 -0.92 2.82
C SER A 125 -3.05 -0.90 3.27
N ILE A 126 -2.15 -0.24 2.55
CA ILE A 126 -0.75 -0.06 2.98
C ILE A 126 -0.69 0.69 4.32
N LEU A 127 -1.36 1.84 4.43
CA LEU A 127 -1.39 2.61 5.68
C LEU A 127 -2.04 1.82 6.82
N TYR A 128 -3.13 1.11 6.52
CA TYR A 128 -3.83 0.27 7.47
C TYR A 128 -2.94 -0.87 7.97
N GLN A 129 -2.27 -1.60 7.06
CA GLN A 129 -1.38 -2.71 7.40
C GLN A 129 -0.17 -2.25 8.23
N VAL A 130 0.48 -1.15 7.84
CA VAL A 130 1.62 -0.59 8.59
C VAL A 130 1.21 -0.24 10.03
N LEU A 131 0.09 0.44 10.21
CA LEU A 131 -0.43 0.76 11.55
C LEU A 131 -0.80 -0.50 12.34
N ALA A 132 -1.39 -1.48 11.69
CA ALA A 132 -1.76 -2.76 12.31
C ALA A 132 -0.53 -3.55 12.76
N GLU A 133 0.51 -3.62 11.93
CA GLU A 133 1.78 -4.26 12.27
C GLU A 133 2.47 -3.61 13.47
N GLU A 134 2.51 -2.27 13.52
CA GLU A 134 3.05 -1.51 14.67
C GLU A 134 2.24 -1.70 15.96
N LEU A 135 0.98 -2.12 15.85
CA LEU A 135 0.08 -2.43 16.97
C LEU A 135 0.03 -3.93 17.31
N GLY A 136 0.83 -4.76 16.61
CA GLY A 136 0.86 -6.21 16.81
C GLY A 136 -0.39 -6.94 16.30
N LEU A 137 -1.18 -6.32 15.41
CA LEU A 137 -2.34 -6.96 14.79
C LEU A 137 -1.92 -7.75 13.54
N PRO A 138 -2.32 -9.02 13.39
CA PRO A 138 -1.87 -9.91 12.34
C PRO A 138 -2.64 -9.69 11.03
N LEU A 139 -2.56 -8.47 10.48
CA LEU A 139 -3.18 -8.10 9.21
C LEU A 139 -2.15 -8.10 8.08
N ARG A 140 -2.48 -8.75 6.97
CA ARG A 140 -1.62 -8.87 5.77
C ARG A 140 -2.40 -8.60 4.51
N GLY A 141 -1.73 -7.97 3.53
CA GLY A 141 -2.32 -7.65 2.24
C GLY A 141 -2.66 -8.88 1.39
N VAL A 142 -3.79 -8.84 0.72
CA VAL A 142 -4.25 -9.86 -0.23
C VAL A 142 -4.51 -9.23 -1.59
N ASN A 143 -3.82 -9.74 -2.59
CA ASN A 143 -3.76 -9.17 -3.92
C ASN A 143 -4.87 -9.72 -4.82
N LEU A 144 -6.05 -9.11 -4.78
CA LEU A 144 -7.17 -9.48 -5.64
C LEU A 144 -7.06 -8.85 -7.05
N PRO A 145 -7.59 -9.51 -8.10
CA PRO A 145 -7.76 -8.88 -9.40
C PRO A 145 -8.58 -7.58 -9.27
N ASN A 146 -8.06 -6.48 -9.78
CA ASN A 146 -8.69 -5.16 -9.76
C ASN A 146 -9.06 -4.60 -8.37
N HIS A 147 -8.70 -5.29 -7.28
CA HIS A 147 -8.98 -4.86 -5.92
C HIS A 147 -7.87 -5.28 -4.96
N PHE A 148 -7.89 -4.77 -3.74
CA PHE A 148 -6.95 -5.12 -2.68
C PHE A 148 -7.66 -5.13 -1.34
N VAL A 149 -7.46 -6.17 -0.55
CA VAL A 149 -8.02 -6.31 0.79
C VAL A 149 -6.93 -6.73 1.79
N LEU A 150 -7.27 -6.76 3.06
CA LEU A 150 -6.38 -7.25 4.12
C LEU A 150 -6.99 -8.54 4.70
N ALA A 151 -6.16 -9.55 4.96
CA ALA A 151 -6.54 -10.74 5.70
C ALA A 151 -6.15 -10.60 7.17
N TYR A 152 -7.06 -10.89 8.09
CA TYR A 152 -6.76 -11.05 9.50
C TYR A 152 -6.40 -12.51 9.76
N LEU A 153 -5.18 -12.75 10.19
CA LEU A 153 -4.65 -14.11 10.42
C LEU A 153 -4.99 -14.59 11.83
N ASP A 154 -5.14 -15.88 11.96
CA ASP A 154 -5.21 -16.53 13.26
C ASP A 154 -3.84 -16.49 13.94
N GLU A 155 -3.75 -15.88 15.12
CA GLU A 155 -2.51 -15.72 15.87
C GLU A 155 -1.86 -17.08 16.20
N ASP A 156 -2.67 -18.10 16.46
CA ASP A 156 -2.19 -19.46 16.76
C ASP A 156 -1.57 -20.17 15.54
N SER A 157 -1.86 -19.71 14.32
CA SER A 157 -1.32 -20.25 13.08
C SER A 157 -0.01 -19.58 12.64
N ILE A 158 0.36 -18.46 13.25
CA ILE A 158 1.56 -17.70 12.89
C ILE A 158 2.81 -18.42 13.46
N GLY A 159 3.66 -18.94 12.58
CA GLY A 159 4.98 -19.48 12.95
C GLY A 159 5.04 -21.00 13.20
N SER A 160 3.95 -21.75 13.00
CA SER A 160 3.98 -23.21 13.16
C SER A 160 4.62 -23.95 11.97
N ASP A 161 4.55 -23.40 10.76
CA ASP A 161 5.20 -23.92 9.55
C ASP A 161 5.25 -22.82 8.48
N PRO A 162 6.40 -22.45 7.92
CA PRO A 162 6.50 -21.45 6.84
C PRO A 162 5.79 -21.85 5.54
N GLU A 163 5.55 -23.15 5.32
CA GLU A 163 4.82 -23.67 4.17
C GLU A 163 3.34 -23.95 4.47
N ALA A 164 2.91 -23.87 5.75
CA ALA A 164 1.51 -24.04 6.12
C ALA A 164 0.68 -22.89 5.59
N ARG A 165 -0.49 -23.21 5.02
CA ARG A 165 -1.50 -22.22 4.66
C ARG A 165 -1.87 -21.42 5.91
N GLN A 166 -1.73 -20.10 5.82
CA GLN A 166 -2.12 -19.23 6.91
C GLN A 166 -3.64 -19.33 7.12
N ASN A 167 -4.05 -19.58 8.36
CA ASN A 167 -5.45 -19.63 8.70
C ASN A 167 -6.00 -18.20 8.78
N ILE A 168 -6.91 -17.88 7.88
CA ILE A 168 -7.50 -16.54 7.76
C ILE A 168 -8.87 -16.55 8.43
N LEU A 169 -9.05 -15.67 9.41
CA LEU A 169 -10.31 -15.54 10.13
C LEU A 169 -11.36 -14.78 9.30
N PHE A 170 -10.93 -13.68 8.68
CA PHE A 170 -11.77 -12.82 7.82
C PHE A 170 -10.90 -11.85 7.03
N TYR A 171 -11.52 -11.10 6.12
CA TYR A 171 -10.87 -10.06 5.34
C TYR A 171 -11.43 -8.67 5.69
N VAL A 172 -10.63 -7.62 5.45
CA VAL A 172 -10.98 -6.22 5.70
C VAL A 172 -10.81 -5.42 4.41
N ASN A 173 -11.87 -4.73 3.99
CA ASN A 173 -11.86 -3.88 2.80
C ASN A 173 -11.66 -2.42 3.19
N ALA A 174 -10.42 -1.95 3.18
CA ALA A 174 -10.07 -0.57 3.55
C ALA A 174 -10.71 0.49 2.64
N PHE A 175 -11.01 0.16 1.37
CA PHE A 175 -11.65 1.08 0.43
C PHE A 175 -13.13 1.31 0.74
N SER A 176 -13.78 0.35 1.37
CA SER A 176 -15.16 0.39 1.85
C SER A 176 -15.24 0.57 3.37
N GLN A 177 -14.41 1.46 3.91
CA GLN A 177 -14.40 1.84 5.34
C GLN A 177 -14.22 0.67 6.30
N GLY A 178 -13.44 -0.33 5.87
CA GLY A 178 -13.11 -1.48 6.70
C GLY A 178 -14.21 -2.54 6.79
N ASP A 179 -15.09 -2.64 5.80
CA ASP A 179 -16.07 -3.72 5.72
C ASP A 179 -15.38 -5.06 5.89
N ILE A 180 -15.95 -5.90 6.77
CA ILE A 180 -15.44 -7.22 7.03
C ILE A 180 -16.11 -8.21 6.09
N LEU A 181 -15.28 -9.00 5.42
CA LEU A 181 -15.68 -9.95 4.38
C LEU A 181 -15.24 -11.36 4.76
N GLY A 182 -16.05 -12.35 4.44
CA GLY A 182 -15.65 -13.75 4.41
C GLY A 182 -15.20 -14.19 3.01
N ARG A 183 -14.78 -15.44 2.90
CA ARG A 183 -14.37 -16.03 1.62
C ARG A 183 -15.49 -15.97 0.56
N ASN A 184 -16.74 -16.16 0.97
CA ASN A 184 -17.89 -16.14 0.06
C ASN A 184 -18.07 -14.78 -0.65
N GLU A 185 -17.82 -13.67 0.04
CA GLU A 185 -17.90 -12.34 -0.56
C GLU A 185 -16.79 -12.12 -1.59
N ILE A 186 -15.60 -12.70 -1.37
CA ILE A 186 -14.52 -12.70 -2.37
C ILE A 186 -14.91 -13.57 -3.57
N ASP A 187 -15.49 -14.73 -3.36
CA ASP A 187 -15.99 -15.60 -4.43
C ASP A 187 -17.03 -14.90 -5.31
N GLU A 188 -17.96 -14.17 -4.67
CA GLU A 188 -18.95 -13.36 -5.40
C GLU A 188 -18.31 -12.23 -6.20
N PHE A 189 -17.31 -11.59 -5.63
CA PHE A 189 -16.55 -10.53 -6.30
C PHE A 189 -15.82 -11.06 -7.54
N LEU A 190 -15.11 -12.18 -7.42
CA LEU A 190 -14.42 -12.83 -8.55
C LEU A 190 -15.40 -13.28 -9.64
N ARG A 191 -16.55 -13.84 -9.26
CA ARG A 191 -17.60 -14.26 -10.19
C ARG A 191 -18.18 -13.08 -10.98
N LYS A 192 -18.36 -11.92 -10.33
CA LYS A 192 -18.82 -10.70 -11.02
C LYS A 192 -17.80 -10.17 -12.04
N LEU A 193 -16.53 -10.50 -11.89
CA LEU A 193 -15.46 -10.15 -12.84
C LEU A 193 -15.23 -11.24 -13.90
N ASP A 194 -15.98 -12.35 -13.86
CA ASP A 194 -15.79 -13.53 -14.72
C ASP A 194 -14.36 -14.11 -14.60
N ILE A 195 -13.86 -14.16 -13.37
CA ILE A 195 -12.51 -14.66 -13.03
C ILE A 195 -12.63 -15.92 -12.21
N ASP A 196 -11.96 -16.99 -12.66
CA ASP A 196 -11.88 -18.23 -11.90
C ASP A 196 -11.13 -18.03 -10.59
N ALA A 197 -11.71 -18.55 -9.51
CA ALA A 197 -11.10 -18.51 -8.19
C ALA A 197 -9.80 -19.31 -8.15
N ARG A 198 -8.72 -18.69 -7.66
CA ARG A 198 -7.43 -19.34 -7.42
C ARG A 198 -7.06 -19.17 -5.95
N GLU A 199 -6.42 -20.16 -5.36
CA GLU A 199 -6.05 -20.10 -3.95
C GLU A 199 -5.18 -18.87 -3.62
N SER A 200 -4.30 -18.45 -4.54
CA SER A 200 -3.49 -17.24 -4.39
C SER A 200 -4.30 -15.94 -4.20
N PHE A 201 -5.56 -15.92 -4.60
CA PHE A 201 -6.44 -14.75 -4.39
C PHE A 201 -6.99 -14.65 -2.96
N TYR A 202 -6.77 -15.67 -2.14
CA TYR A 202 -7.24 -15.69 -0.75
C TYR A 202 -6.09 -15.57 0.25
N GLN A 203 -4.85 -15.84 -0.18
CA GLN A 203 -3.68 -15.84 0.68
C GLN A 203 -2.98 -14.48 0.71
N PRO A 204 -2.30 -14.14 1.81
CA PRO A 204 -1.46 -12.96 1.88
C PRO A 204 -0.37 -12.96 0.80
N CYS A 205 -0.12 -11.78 0.24
CA CYS A 205 0.99 -11.54 -0.67
C CYS A 205 2.18 -10.91 0.07
N SER A 206 3.37 -10.95 -0.55
CA SER A 206 4.56 -10.34 0.00
C SER A 206 4.50 -8.80 -0.05
N ASN A 207 5.30 -8.13 0.80
CA ASN A 207 5.46 -6.68 0.73
C ASN A 207 6.04 -6.24 -0.62
N ILE A 208 6.87 -7.09 -1.24
CA ILE A 208 7.41 -6.85 -2.59
C ILE A 208 6.27 -6.81 -3.61
N ASP A 209 5.30 -7.71 -3.53
CA ASP A 209 4.12 -7.70 -4.41
C ASP A 209 3.25 -6.46 -4.18
N ILE A 210 3.12 -6.01 -2.93
CA ILE A 210 2.38 -4.78 -2.59
C ILE A 210 3.04 -3.57 -3.25
N VAL A 211 4.35 -3.38 -3.07
CA VAL A 211 5.10 -2.25 -3.64
C VAL A 211 5.14 -2.33 -5.18
N ARG A 212 5.30 -3.54 -5.73
CA ARG A 212 5.18 -3.76 -7.19
C ARG A 212 3.82 -3.33 -7.71
N ARG A 213 2.75 -3.65 -7.00
CA ARG A 213 1.40 -3.22 -7.36
C ARG A 213 1.18 -1.71 -7.21
N GLN A 214 1.82 -1.08 -6.22
CA GLN A 214 1.82 0.38 -6.08
C GLN A 214 2.42 1.05 -7.32
N LEU A 215 3.57 0.54 -7.79
CA LEU A 215 4.19 1.00 -9.04
C LEU A 215 3.31 0.72 -10.27
N ASN A 216 2.64 -0.43 -10.34
CA ASN A 216 1.67 -0.73 -11.41
C ASN A 216 0.52 0.26 -11.46
N ASN A 217 -0.05 0.61 -10.30
CA ASN A 217 -1.13 1.59 -10.22
C ASN A 217 -0.67 2.96 -10.72
N LEU A 218 0.56 3.37 -10.38
CA LEU A 218 1.15 4.62 -10.85
C LEU A 218 1.42 4.61 -12.35
N VAL A 219 2.00 3.53 -12.89
CA VAL A 219 2.19 3.36 -14.35
C VAL A 219 0.87 3.57 -15.07
N HIS A 220 -0.17 2.85 -14.65
CA HIS A 220 -1.50 2.95 -15.25
C HIS A 220 -2.11 4.35 -15.14
N SER A 221 -1.93 5.01 -13.99
CA SER A 221 -2.42 6.37 -13.75
C SER A 221 -1.72 7.38 -14.68
N TYR A 222 -0.40 7.29 -14.84
CA TYR A 222 0.35 8.19 -15.71
C TYR A 222 0.09 7.91 -17.21
N GLU A 223 -0.07 6.66 -17.61
CA GLU A 223 -0.51 6.32 -18.97
C GLU A 223 -1.88 6.95 -19.29
N LYS A 224 -2.84 6.85 -18.37
CA LYS A 224 -4.16 7.47 -18.54
C LYS A 224 -4.14 9.01 -18.54
N SER A 225 -3.22 9.61 -17.79
CA SER A 225 -3.08 11.07 -17.74
C SER A 225 -2.25 11.65 -18.87
N GLY A 226 -1.72 10.81 -19.77
CA GLY A 226 -0.95 11.24 -20.92
C GLY A 226 0.51 11.62 -20.62
N ASP A 227 1.10 11.01 -19.58
CA ASP A 227 2.51 11.17 -19.20
C ASP A 227 3.28 9.84 -19.42
N PRO A 228 3.62 9.51 -20.69
CA PRO A 228 4.29 8.25 -21.02
C PRO A 228 5.73 8.19 -20.51
N GLU A 229 6.39 9.33 -20.29
CA GLU A 229 7.77 9.39 -19.82
C GLU A 229 7.84 8.90 -18.37
N ARG A 230 7.01 9.43 -17.48
CA ARG A 230 6.90 8.93 -16.09
C ARG A 230 6.44 7.49 -16.03
N ALA A 231 5.49 7.10 -16.88
CA ALA A 231 5.07 5.70 -16.95
C ALA A 231 6.25 4.78 -17.32
N ALA A 232 7.12 5.18 -18.25
CA ALA A 232 8.29 4.41 -18.65
C ALA A 232 9.35 4.32 -17.53
N GLU A 233 9.59 5.41 -16.79
CA GLU A 233 10.49 5.42 -15.62
C GLU A 233 9.98 4.48 -14.51
N LEU A 234 8.70 4.56 -14.18
CA LEU A 234 8.08 3.70 -13.16
C LEU A 234 8.05 2.22 -13.58
N LYS A 235 7.91 1.92 -14.88
CA LYS A 235 8.08 0.54 -15.39
C LYS A 235 9.50 0.01 -15.17
N ARG A 236 10.52 0.86 -15.33
CA ARG A 236 11.91 0.47 -15.03
C ARG A 236 12.11 0.20 -13.55
N LEU A 237 11.59 1.06 -12.66
CA LEU A 237 11.63 0.84 -11.20
C LEU A 237 10.89 -0.45 -10.81
N ARG A 238 9.72 -0.70 -11.39
CA ARG A 238 8.97 -1.94 -11.15
C ARG A 238 9.76 -3.19 -11.55
N GLY A 239 10.50 -3.12 -12.68
CA GLY A 239 11.32 -4.23 -13.16
C GLY A 239 12.40 -4.69 -12.18
N LEU A 240 12.82 -3.83 -11.22
CA LEU A 240 13.76 -4.18 -10.16
C LEU A 240 13.20 -5.19 -9.15
N LEU A 241 11.87 -5.25 -9.02
CA LEU A 241 11.20 -6.09 -8.04
C LEU A 241 10.88 -7.52 -8.56
N GLY A 242 11.35 -7.87 -9.77
CA GLY A 242 11.13 -9.17 -10.37
C GLY A 242 9.69 -9.42 -10.82
N GLU A 243 9.39 -10.67 -11.17
CA GLU A 243 8.03 -11.11 -11.52
C GLU A 243 7.21 -11.39 -10.24
N PRO A 244 5.86 -11.33 -10.31
CA PRO A 244 4.99 -11.69 -9.18
C PRO A 244 5.22 -13.13 -8.76
N SER A 245 5.24 -13.36 -7.44
CA SER A 245 5.28 -14.70 -6.84
C SER A 245 3.96 -15.44 -6.97
#